data_e1f29c10af35dc3fbdd1e23aaed722b4
#
_entry.id   e1f29c10af35dc3fbdd1e23aaed722b4
#
_cell.length_a   1.000
_cell.length_b   1.000
_cell.length_c   1.000
_cell.angle_alpha   90.00
_cell.angle_beta   90.00
_cell.angle_gamma   90.00
#
_symmetry.space_group_name_H-M   'P 1'
#
loop_
_entity.id
_entity.type
_entity.pdbx_description
1 polymer ?
#
loop_
_entity_poly.entity_id
_entity_poly.type
_entity_poly.pdbx_seq_one_letter_code
_entity_poly.pdbx_strand_id
1 'polypeptide(L)'
;MEFKEVVKNRYSCKKFSDRQVENEKLTAILEAGRLAPTAKNLQEQHVYVVQVEQMLAKIDAVTPCRYGAPTVLVVAYDKNNVFTYPGGKRDSGVEDATIVATHMILAAADEGVDSCWINFFDPEKLAEALELPENEEVLMVMDLGYAAEGAGPLPNHTNRKRMEQMVSYM
;
A
#
# COMPACT_ATOMS: atom_id res chain seq x y z
N MET A 1 8.05 -15.16 -9.34
CA MET A 1 7.18 -15.18 -10.57
C MET A 1 7.81 -14.28 -11.64
N GLU A 2 7.52 -14.48 -12.94
CA GLU A 2 7.97 -13.52 -13.95
C GLU A 2 7.25 -12.18 -13.74
N PHE A 3 7.96 -11.06 -13.85
CA PHE A 3 7.41 -9.73 -13.55
C PHE A 3 6.09 -9.42 -14.29
N LYS A 4 5.99 -9.84 -15.55
CA LYS A 4 4.76 -9.66 -16.35
C LYS A 4 3.56 -10.38 -15.73
N GLU A 5 3.77 -11.56 -15.16
CA GLU A 5 2.72 -12.34 -14.49
C GLU A 5 2.34 -11.70 -13.15
N VAL A 6 3.30 -11.17 -12.40
CA VAL A 6 3.04 -10.42 -11.16
C VAL A 6 2.09 -9.24 -11.44
N VAL A 7 2.46 -8.40 -12.41
CA VAL A 7 1.67 -7.21 -12.78
C VAL A 7 0.27 -7.57 -13.27
N LYS A 8 0.14 -8.68 -14.03
CA LYS A 8 -1.12 -9.14 -14.61
C LYS A 8 -2.04 -9.76 -13.54
N ASN A 9 -1.48 -10.57 -12.66
CA ASN A 9 -2.25 -11.40 -11.74
C ASN A 9 -2.58 -10.70 -10.43
N ARG A 10 -1.81 -9.66 -10.03
CA ARG A 10 -2.13 -8.86 -8.84
C ARG A 10 -3.53 -8.25 -8.96
N TYR A 11 -4.36 -8.45 -7.97
CA TYR A 11 -5.70 -7.85 -7.88
C TYR A 11 -5.95 -7.28 -6.48
N SER A 12 -6.99 -6.48 -6.31
CA SER A 12 -7.43 -5.96 -5.01
C SER A 12 -8.36 -6.98 -4.36
N CYS A 13 -7.85 -7.72 -3.38
CA CYS A 13 -8.63 -8.66 -2.60
C CYS A 13 -9.57 -7.90 -1.64
N LYS A 14 -10.86 -8.22 -1.67
CA LYS A 14 -11.89 -7.57 -0.84
C LYS A 14 -12.61 -8.56 0.09
N LYS A 15 -11.97 -9.65 0.43
CA LYS A 15 -12.42 -10.60 1.43
C LYS A 15 -11.24 -11.50 1.80
N PHE A 16 -10.70 -11.31 2.99
CA PHE A 16 -9.57 -12.08 3.48
C PHE A 16 -10.01 -13.21 4.42
N SER A 17 -9.21 -14.28 4.49
CA SER A 17 -9.27 -15.28 5.54
C SER A 17 -8.51 -14.77 6.78
N ASP A 18 -8.65 -15.49 7.90
CA ASP A 18 -7.94 -15.21 9.15
C ASP A 18 -6.47 -15.69 9.15
N ARG A 19 -6.02 -16.31 8.04
CA ARG A 19 -4.64 -16.78 7.91
C ARG A 19 -3.66 -15.63 7.89
N GLN A 20 -2.75 -15.62 8.85
CA GLN A 20 -1.67 -14.63 8.95
C GLN A 20 -0.67 -14.76 7.80
N VAL A 21 -0.07 -13.65 7.41
CA VAL A 21 1.06 -13.63 6.49
C VAL A 21 2.30 -14.12 7.24
N GLU A 22 3.03 -15.06 6.65
CA GLU A 22 4.25 -15.60 7.21
C GLU A 22 5.33 -14.51 7.32
N ASN A 23 6.09 -14.51 8.42
CA ASN A 23 7.10 -13.48 8.69
C ASN A 23 8.13 -13.32 7.57
N GLU A 24 8.52 -14.42 6.93
CA GLU A 24 9.49 -14.42 5.82
C GLU A 24 8.94 -13.65 4.62
N LYS A 25 7.67 -13.88 4.25
CA LYS A 25 7.00 -13.19 3.17
C LYS A 25 6.77 -11.70 3.50
N LEU A 26 6.33 -11.42 4.72
CA LEU A 26 6.17 -10.05 5.18
C LEU A 26 7.50 -9.29 5.12
N THR A 27 8.60 -9.93 5.53
CA THR A 27 9.95 -9.36 5.43
C THR A 27 10.33 -9.08 3.97
N ALA A 28 10.06 -10.01 3.05
CA ALA A 28 10.34 -9.82 1.63
C ALA A 28 9.53 -8.65 1.03
N ILE A 29 8.26 -8.52 1.43
CA ILE A 29 7.40 -7.40 1.01
C ILE A 29 7.95 -6.05 1.52
N LEU A 30 8.32 -5.97 2.79
CA LEU A 30 8.87 -4.75 3.39
C LEU A 30 10.23 -4.40 2.78
N GLU A 31 11.08 -5.40 2.49
CA GLU A 31 12.37 -5.19 1.83
C GLU A 31 12.21 -4.64 0.41
N ALA A 32 11.21 -5.07 -0.34
CA ALA A 32 10.91 -4.48 -1.64
C ALA A 32 10.56 -2.98 -1.53
N GLY A 33 9.81 -2.61 -0.49
CA GLY A 33 9.54 -1.19 -0.19
C GLY A 33 10.81 -0.42 0.19
N ARG A 34 11.69 -1.02 1.00
CA ARG A 34 12.97 -0.41 1.40
C ARG A 34 13.91 -0.16 0.23
N LEU A 35 13.85 -0.99 -0.81
CA LEU A 35 14.67 -0.87 -2.03
C LEU A 35 14.07 0.07 -3.07
N ALA A 36 12.87 0.58 -2.86
CA ALA A 36 12.22 1.50 -3.78
C ALA A 36 13.00 2.82 -3.89
N PRO A 37 13.08 3.42 -5.08
CA PRO A 37 13.72 4.73 -5.25
C PRO A 37 12.84 5.84 -4.66
N THR A 38 13.49 6.86 -4.10
CA THR A 38 12.88 8.11 -3.65
C THR A 38 13.63 9.30 -4.21
N ALA A 39 12.99 10.46 -4.27
CA ALA A 39 13.63 11.69 -4.73
C ALA A 39 14.88 11.99 -3.90
N LYS A 40 16.03 12.16 -4.56
CA LYS A 40 17.34 12.34 -3.90
C LYS A 40 17.71 11.26 -2.90
N ASN A 41 17.03 10.10 -2.92
CA ASN A 41 17.19 9.03 -1.94
C ASN A 41 16.96 9.50 -0.49
N LEU A 42 15.96 10.37 -0.29
CA LEU A 42 15.63 10.92 1.02
C LEU A 42 15.02 9.87 1.97
N GLN A 43 14.37 8.84 1.41
CA GLN A 43 13.84 7.69 2.16
C GLN A 43 12.92 8.12 3.30
N GLU A 44 12.03 9.07 3.03
CA GLU A 44 11.11 9.67 3.97
C GLU A 44 9.94 8.77 4.36
N GLN A 45 9.77 7.63 3.69
CA GLN A 45 8.70 6.69 3.98
C GLN A 45 8.85 6.03 5.35
N HIS A 46 7.70 5.84 6.00
CA HIS A 46 7.57 5.02 7.20
C HIS A 46 6.42 4.03 7.01
N VAL A 47 6.64 2.77 7.35
CA VAL A 47 5.64 1.70 7.21
C VAL A 47 5.35 1.09 8.57
N TYR A 48 4.10 1.22 9.01
CA TYR A 48 3.63 0.60 10.24
C TYR A 48 2.97 -0.74 9.92
N VAL A 49 3.45 -1.81 10.54
CA VAL A 49 2.87 -3.15 10.44
C VAL A 49 1.89 -3.35 11.59
N VAL A 50 0.61 -3.50 11.27
CA VAL A 50 -0.46 -3.67 12.23
C VAL A 50 -1.04 -5.07 12.13
N GLN A 51 -0.87 -5.86 13.21
CA GLN A 51 -1.36 -7.24 13.32
C GLN A 51 -2.08 -7.50 14.66
N VAL A 52 -1.94 -6.59 15.61
CA VAL A 52 -2.57 -6.70 16.92
C VAL A 52 -4.04 -6.32 16.81
N GLU A 53 -4.94 -7.18 17.25
CA GLU A 53 -6.39 -7.02 17.13
C GLU A 53 -6.90 -5.67 17.62
N GLN A 54 -6.38 -5.21 18.77
CA GLN A 54 -6.73 -3.90 19.33
C GLN A 54 -6.37 -2.73 18.42
N MET A 55 -5.26 -2.82 17.68
CA MET A 55 -4.85 -1.80 16.73
C MET A 55 -5.61 -1.93 15.40
N LEU A 56 -5.91 -3.16 14.96
CA LEU A 56 -6.77 -3.41 13.81
C LEU A 56 -8.18 -2.84 14.03
N ALA A 57 -8.72 -2.95 15.25
CA ALA A 57 -10.00 -2.35 15.61
C ALA A 57 -10.00 -0.81 15.51
N LYS A 58 -8.88 -0.15 15.79
CA LYS A 58 -8.73 1.30 15.58
C LYS A 58 -8.81 1.65 14.08
N ILE A 59 -8.23 0.83 13.20
CA ILE A 59 -8.35 0.98 11.74
C ILE A 59 -9.80 0.78 11.30
N ASP A 60 -10.48 -0.28 11.81
CA ASP A 60 -11.88 -0.56 11.49
C ASP A 60 -12.83 0.58 11.90
N ALA A 61 -12.49 1.34 12.92
CA ALA A 61 -13.25 2.51 13.34
C ALA A 61 -13.12 3.70 12.36
N VAL A 62 -12.08 3.72 11.53
CA VAL A 62 -11.79 4.81 10.57
C VAL A 62 -12.18 4.41 9.13
N THR A 63 -12.11 3.14 8.78
CA THR A 63 -12.49 2.64 7.45
C THR A 63 -13.21 1.29 7.51
N PRO A 64 -14.28 1.09 6.72
CA PRO A 64 -14.92 -0.21 6.57
C PRO A 64 -14.16 -1.14 5.58
N CYS A 65 -13.02 -0.71 5.05
CA CYS A 65 -12.40 -1.33 3.89
C CYS A 65 -11.22 -2.26 4.21
N ARG A 66 -11.02 -2.66 5.49
CA ARG A 66 -10.01 -3.68 5.85
C ARG A 66 -10.36 -5.09 5.36
N TYR A 67 -11.62 -5.34 5.04
CA TYR A 67 -12.11 -6.61 4.46
C TYR A 67 -11.71 -7.88 5.23
N GLY A 68 -11.46 -7.77 6.54
CA GLY A 68 -11.02 -8.87 7.39
C GLY A 68 -9.53 -9.23 7.27
N ALA A 69 -8.72 -8.40 6.62
CA ALA A 69 -7.27 -8.64 6.51
C ALA A 69 -6.62 -8.76 7.89
N PRO A 70 -5.82 -9.83 8.15
CA PRO A 70 -5.18 -10.05 9.43
C PRO A 70 -3.89 -9.23 9.62
N THR A 71 -3.35 -8.71 8.52
CA THR A 71 -2.16 -7.85 8.50
C THR A 71 -2.47 -6.60 7.69
N VAL A 72 -2.11 -5.44 8.24
CA VAL A 72 -2.29 -4.15 7.58
C VAL A 72 -0.97 -3.40 7.61
N LEU A 73 -0.57 -2.84 6.48
CA LEU A 73 0.50 -1.85 6.42
C LEU A 73 -0.11 -0.46 6.31
N VAL A 74 0.25 0.44 7.22
CA VAL A 74 -0.05 1.87 7.09
C VAL A 74 1.21 2.54 6.54
N VAL A 75 1.11 3.10 5.35
CA VAL A 75 2.23 3.77 4.68
C VAL A 75 2.10 5.26 4.90
N ALA A 76 3.11 5.84 5.52
CA ALA A 76 3.24 7.25 5.81
C ALA A 76 4.58 7.79 5.28
N TYR A 77 4.77 9.08 5.33
CA TYR A 77 6.03 9.75 5.03
C TYR A 77 6.24 10.96 5.93
N ASP A 78 7.52 11.26 6.22
CA ASP A 78 7.92 12.46 6.94
C ASP A 78 7.83 13.69 6.03
N LYS A 79 6.79 14.51 6.22
CA LYS A 79 6.56 15.75 5.45
C LYS A 79 7.65 16.82 5.63
N ASN A 80 8.54 16.66 6.60
CA ASN A 80 9.67 17.55 6.80
C ASN A 80 10.93 17.12 6.03
N ASN A 81 10.95 15.88 5.47
CA ASN A 81 12.10 15.31 4.78
C ASN A 81 11.80 15.03 3.29
N VAL A 82 10.98 15.84 2.65
CA VAL A 82 10.57 15.67 1.25
C VAL A 82 11.37 16.55 0.31
N PHE A 83 11.51 16.12 -0.95
CA PHE A 83 12.07 16.98 -2.02
C PHE A 83 11.00 17.96 -2.50
N THR A 84 11.31 19.26 -2.40
CA THR A 84 10.44 20.30 -2.95
C THR A 84 10.80 20.58 -4.41
N TYR A 85 9.83 20.51 -5.29
CA TYR A 85 9.99 20.78 -6.71
C TYR A 85 10.35 22.25 -6.97
N PRO A 86 11.14 22.54 -8.02
CA PRO A 86 11.37 23.91 -8.45
C PRO A 86 10.04 24.67 -8.63
N GLY A 87 9.95 25.85 -8.03
CA GLY A 87 8.72 26.64 -7.99
C GLY A 87 7.86 26.42 -6.74
N GLY A 88 8.22 25.47 -5.86
CA GLY A 88 7.65 25.33 -4.50
C GLY A 88 6.17 24.93 -4.43
N LYS A 89 5.56 24.45 -5.54
CA LYS A 89 4.12 24.16 -5.60
C LYS A 89 3.73 22.75 -5.17
N ARG A 90 4.69 21.85 -5.11
CA ARG A 90 4.50 20.46 -4.68
C ARG A 90 5.82 19.89 -4.15
N ASP A 91 5.73 18.77 -3.47
CA ASP A 91 6.85 17.97 -2.99
C ASP A 91 6.74 16.51 -3.47
N SER A 92 7.71 15.69 -3.09
CA SER A 92 7.80 14.29 -3.50
C SER A 92 7.10 13.32 -2.56
N GLY A 93 6.61 13.74 -1.39
CA GLY A 93 6.15 12.83 -0.34
C GLY A 93 5.12 11.80 -0.81
N VAL A 94 4.05 12.26 -1.46
CA VAL A 94 3.02 11.38 -2.04
C VAL A 94 3.59 10.50 -3.16
N GLU A 95 4.48 11.05 -4.01
CA GLU A 95 5.07 10.30 -5.13
C GLU A 95 5.97 9.17 -4.60
N ASP A 96 6.90 9.51 -3.72
CA ASP A 96 7.88 8.56 -3.17
C ASP A 96 7.19 7.48 -2.35
N ALA A 97 6.27 7.84 -1.45
CA ALA A 97 5.49 6.87 -0.68
C ALA A 97 4.62 5.97 -1.58
N THR A 98 4.10 6.50 -2.70
CA THR A 98 3.37 5.70 -3.71
C THR A 98 4.28 4.70 -4.42
N ILE A 99 5.52 5.09 -4.75
CA ILE A 99 6.51 4.18 -5.36
C ILE A 99 6.83 3.05 -4.38
N VAL A 100 7.10 3.36 -3.12
CA VAL A 100 7.34 2.38 -2.05
C VAL A 100 6.16 1.42 -1.91
N ALA A 101 4.94 1.93 -1.77
CA ALA A 101 3.73 1.10 -1.66
C ALA A 101 3.51 0.22 -2.91
N THR A 102 3.83 0.74 -4.10
CA THR A 102 3.74 -0.03 -5.35
C THR A 102 4.74 -1.19 -5.38
N HIS A 103 5.98 -1.00 -4.92
CA HIS A 103 6.96 -2.08 -4.80
C HIS A 103 6.45 -3.16 -3.84
N MET A 104 5.93 -2.76 -2.68
CA MET A 104 5.40 -3.72 -1.69
C MET A 104 4.19 -4.51 -2.22
N ILE A 105 3.24 -3.87 -2.90
CA ILE A 105 2.06 -4.58 -3.41
C ILE A 105 2.40 -5.56 -4.55
N LEU A 106 3.42 -5.26 -5.35
CA LEU A 106 3.93 -6.18 -6.37
C LEU A 106 4.70 -7.33 -5.73
N ALA A 107 5.53 -7.05 -4.72
CA ALA A 107 6.22 -8.09 -3.96
C ALA A 107 5.24 -9.02 -3.24
N ALA A 108 4.15 -8.50 -2.66
CA ALA A 108 3.10 -9.32 -2.09
C ALA A 108 2.54 -10.32 -3.11
N ALA A 109 2.24 -9.87 -4.32
CA ALA A 109 1.76 -10.74 -5.39
C ALA A 109 2.80 -11.79 -5.82
N ASP A 110 4.10 -11.45 -5.86
CA ASP A 110 5.19 -12.38 -6.16
C ASP A 110 5.34 -13.46 -5.08
N GLU A 111 5.15 -13.09 -3.81
CA GLU A 111 5.15 -13.99 -2.65
C GLU A 111 3.85 -14.81 -2.52
N GLY A 112 2.87 -14.60 -3.41
CA GLY A 112 1.56 -15.27 -3.33
C GLY A 112 0.72 -14.79 -2.14
N VAL A 113 0.90 -13.54 -1.72
CA VAL A 113 0.11 -12.85 -0.70
C VAL A 113 -0.86 -11.91 -1.40
N ASP A 114 -2.14 -12.04 -1.08
CA ASP A 114 -3.17 -11.15 -1.58
C ASP A 114 -3.11 -9.80 -0.87
N SER A 115 -3.49 -8.74 -1.60
CA SER A 115 -3.43 -7.38 -1.09
C SER A 115 -4.59 -6.52 -1.56
N CYS A 116 -4.86 -5.43 -0.84
CA CYS A 116 -5.75 -4.37 -1.29
C CYS A 116 -5.21 -3.00 -0.90
N TRP A 117 -5.12 -2.09 -1.87
CA TRP A 117 -4.81 -0.68 -1.63
C TRP A 117 -6.08 0.06 -1.21
N ILE A 118 -6.06 0.69 -0.04
CA ILE A 118 -7.19 1.39 0.55
C ILE A 118 -6.88 2.89 0.61
N ASN A 119 -7.79 3.69 0.03
CA ASN A 119 -7.81 5.16 0.13
C ASN A 119 -9.11 5.67 0.77
N PHE A 120 -10.06 4.79 1.08
CA PHE A 120 -11.34 5.19 1.67
C PHE A 120 -11.24 5.30 3.19
N PHE A 121 -10.53 6.32 3.65
CA PHE A 121 -10.39 6.69 5.07
C PHE A 121 -9.99 8.17 5.16
N ASP A 122 -10.09 8.72 6.37
CA ASP A 122 -9.59 10.05 6.72
C ASP A 122 -8.15 9.90 7.25
N PRO A 123 -7.12 10.41 6.56
CA PRO A 123 -5.72 10.24 6.95
C PRO A 123 -5.38 10.84 8.33
N GLU A 124 -5.97 12.01 8.65
CA GLU A 124 -5.72 12.69 9.93
C GLU A 124 -6.32 11.88 11.08
N LYS A 125 -7.56 11.37 10.93
CA LYS A 125 -8.20 10.53 11.94
C LYS A 125 -7.46 9.20 12.13
N LEU A 126 -6.90 8.63 11.05
CA LEU A 126 -6.13 7.41 11.18
C LEU A 126 -4.81 7.65 11.91
N ALA A 127 -4.11 8.73 11.58
CA ALA A 127 -2.89 9.13 12.28
C ALA A 127 -3.14 9.37 13.77
N GLU A 128 -4.22 10.08 14.13
CA GLU A 128 -4.65 10.29 15.52
C GLU A 128 -4.98 8.97 16.23
N ALA A 129 -5.80 8.11 15.61
CA ALA A 129 -6.20 6.82 16.19
C ALA A 129 -5.01 5.90 16.48
N LEU A 130 -3.99 5.93 15.62
CA LEU A 130 -2.77 5.13 15.76
C LEU A 130 -1.65 5.85 16.52
N GLU A 131 -1.87 7.12 16.95
CA GLU A 131 -0.91 7.93 17.69
C GLU A 131 0.41 8.13 16.91
N LEU A 132 0.30 8.38 15.61
CA LEU A 132 1.45 8.57 14.73
C LEU A 132 2.12 9.94 15.00
N PRO A 133 3.42 10.10 14.68
CA PRO A 133 4.12 11.37 14.82
C PRO A 133 3.48 12.50 14.01
N GLU A 134 3.43 13.73 14.55
CA GLU A 134 2.82 14.89 13.89
C GLU A 134 3.49 15.29 12.56
N ASN A 135 4.76 14.93 12.39
CA ASN A 135 5.50 15.18 11.15
C ASN A 135 5.23 14.15 10.06
N GLU A 136 4.49 13.09 10.36
CA GLU A 136 4.13 12.08 9.37
C GLU A 136 2.75 12.31 8.78
N GLU A 137 2.63 12.07 7.49
CA GLU A 137 1.37 12.09 6.75
C GLU A 137 1.07 10.69 6.20
N VAL A 138 -0.13 10.20 6.47
CA VAL A 138 -0.55 8.87 6.00
C VAL A 138 -0.97 8.96 4.54
N LEU A 139 -0.29 8.19 3.69
CA LEU A 139 -0.64 8.08 2.27
C LEU A 139 -1.80 7.10 2.04
N MET A 140 -1.69 5.88 2.57
CA MET A 140 -2.61 4.80 2.28
C MET A 140 -2.53 3.67 3.31
N VAL A 141 -3.54 2.83 3.29
CA VAL A 141 -3.58 1.56 4.03
C VAL A 141 -3.48 0.40 3.02
N MET A 142 -2.64 -0.59 3.30
CA MET A 142 -2.51 -1.80 2.49
C MET A 142 -2.90 -3.02 3.31
N ASP A 143 -4.01 -3.62 2.94
CA ASP A 143 -4.41 -4.92 3.47
C ASP A 143 -3.52 -6.02 2.89
N LEU A 144 -3.09 -6.95 3.73
CA LEU A 144 -2.31 -8.13 3.37
C LEU A 144 -2.91 -9.37 4.02
N GLY A 145 -2.91 -10.48 3.28
CA GLY A 145 -3.41 -11.77 3.75
C GLY A 145 -3.62 -12.75 2.63
N TYR A 146 -4.57 -13.65 2.81
CA TYR A 146 -4.95 -14.64 1.81
C TYR A 146 -6.45 -14.57 1.57
N ALA A 147 -6.85 -14.62 0.32
CA ALA A 147 -8.25 -14.59 -0.07
C ALA A 147 -9.06 -15.67 0.66
N ALA A 148 -10.22 -15.28 1.19
CA ALA A 148 -11.17 -16.24 1.74
C ALA A 148 -11.84 -17.05 0.61
N GLU A 149 -12.47 -18.16 0.97
CA GLU A 149 -13.20 -18.99 0.01
C GLU A 149 -14.22 -18.16 -0.78
N GLY A 150 -14.19 -18.32 -2.11
CA GLY A 150 -15.05 -17.60 -3.04
C GLY A 150 -14.66 -16.15 -3.31
N ALA A 151 -13.56 -15.65 -2.71
CA ALA A 151 -13.01 -14.35 -3.05
C ALA A 151 -12.19 -14.42 -4.35
N GLY A 152 -12.11 -13.29 -5.06
CA GLY A 152 -11.36 -13.19 -6.30
C GLY A 152 -11.40 -11.77 -6.87
N PRO A 153 -10.78 -11.55 -8.04
CA PRO A 153 -10.79 -10.25 -8.68
C PRO A 153 -12.21 -9.80 -9.04
N LEU A 154 -12.46 -8.50 -8.91
CA LEU A 154 -13.73 -7.91 -9.31
C LEU A 154 -13.91 -7.98 -10.84
N PRO A 155 -15.16 -7.96 -11.35
CA PRO A 155 -15.45 -8.07 -12.80
C PRO A 155 -14.74 -7.01 -13.65
N ASN A 156 -14.45 -5.83 -13.11
CA ASN A 156 -13.76 -4.75 -13.81
C ASN A 156 -12.23 -4.82 -13.70
N HIS A 157 -11.67 -5.84 -13.03
CA HIS A 157 -10.23 -5.96 -12.80
C HIS A 157 -9.41 -5.94 -14.10
N THR A 158 -9.92 -6.52 -15.16
CA THR A 158 -9.23 -6.61 -16.47
C THR A 158 -9.50 -5.42 -17.38
N ASN A 159 -10.42 -4.52 -17.01
CA ASN A 159 -10.72 -3.36 -17.83
C ASN A 159 -9.52 -2.40 -17.89
N ARG A 160 -9.05 -2.09 -19.08
CA ARG A 160 -7.94 -1.16 -19.32
C ARG A 160 -8.28 -0.25 -20.49
N LYS A 161 -7.82 0.99 -20.41
CA LYS A 161 -7.78 1.89 -21.56
C LYS A 161 -6.86 1.31 -22.64
N ARG A 162 -7.16 1.62 -23.90
CA ARG A 162 -6.24 1.27 -24.99
C ARG A 162 -4.93 2.08 -24.84
N MET A 163 -3.85 1.55 -25.39
CA MET A 163 -2.52 2.18 -25.27
C MET A 163 -2.51 3.61 -25.81
N GLU A 164 -3.22 3.85 -26.93
CA GLU A 164 -3.31 5.16 -27.61
C GLU A 164 -4.05 6.22 -26.77
N GLN A 165 -4.79 5.80 -25.74
CA GLN A 165 -5.45 6.73 -24.79
C GLN A 165 -4.55 7.12 -23.62
N MET A 166 -3.42 6.44 -23.45
CA MET A 166 -2.47 6.64 -22.36
C MET A 166 -1.13 7.17 -22.82
N VAL A 167 -0.73 6.87 -24.04
CA VAL A 167 0.61 7.18 -24.58
C VAL A 167 0.48 8.06 -25.81
N SER A 168 1.27 9.11 -25.84
CA SER A 168 1.48 9.98 -27.02
C SER A 168 2.96 9.99 -27.38
N TYR A 169 3.26 9.79 -28.65
CA TYR A 169 4.61 9.94 -29.19
C TYR A 169 4.74 11.36 -29.72
N MET A 170 5.78 12.08 -29.31
CA MET A 170 6.04 13.48 -29.69
C MET A 170 7.42 13.61 -30.34
#